data_fd6c9c71ea92c1c889635c41f5934170
#
_entry.id   fd6c9c71ea92c1c889635c41f5934170
#
_cell.length_a   1.000
_cell.length_b   1.000
_cell.length_c   1.000
_cell.angle_alpha   90.00
_cell.angle_beta   90.00
_cell.angle_gamma   90.00
#
_symmetry.space_group_name_H-M   'P 1'
#
loop_
_entity.id
_entity.type
_entity.pdbx_description
1 polymer ?
#
loop_
_entity_poly.entity_id
_entity_poly.type
_entity_poly.pdbx_seq_one_letter_code
_entity_poly.pdbx_strand_id
1 'polypeptide(L)'
;MERKILKISSMLLVVTIVAALGLKYYSNTYGKEMQQEQMSGLKMLAYNTEQAEMSDEAEFEQQLCIELPEGMTLDEVIVENDYVKQLITIEIPDVEDNYFLEHPLLGRSNNINDLYMADGRIEITMDAVYEPECTVEDGRLYLDFLQPQDIYDKVIVIDAGHGGGAPGAIKQGIMEKDINLAIVKELKEILDKNDRNIGVYYTRTEDVNPTFEQRAQLGGKAGANLFISVHSNSTVDGLM
;
A
#
# COMPACT_ATOMS: atom_id res chain seq x y z
N MET A 1 -17.23 5.32 -53.23
CA MET A 1 -16.53 4.58 -52.16
C MET A 1 -15.48 5.43 -51.47
N GLU A 2 -14.67 6.17 -52.18
CA GLU A 2 -13.56 7.01 -51.63
C GLU A 2 -14.02 8.11 -50.65
N ARG A 3 -15.14 8.79 -50.89
CA ARG A 3 -15.65 9.85 -49.97
C ARG A 3 -16.11 9.32 -48.60
N LYS A 4 -16.50 8.03 -48.49
CA LYS A 4 -16.85 7.42 -47.20
C LYS A 4 -15.59 7.04 -46.42
N ILE A 5 -14.57 6.55 -47.11
CA ILE A 5 -13.28 6.21 -46.51
C ILE A 5 -12.57 7.45 -45.96
N LEU A 6 -12.62 8.57 -46.71
CA LEU A 6 -12.01 9.83 -46.24
C LEU A 6 -12.71 10.40 -45.01
N LYS A 7 -14.06 10.28 -44.91
CA LYS A 7 -14.80 10.70 -43.70
C LYS A 7 -14.52 9.85 -42.49
N ILE A 8 -14.34 8.53 -42.65
CA ILE A 8 -14.02 7.62 -41.55
C ILE A 8 -12.60 7.90 -41.08
N SER A 9 -11.64 8.10 -42.00
CA SER A 9 -10.25 8.43 -41.68
C SER A 9 -10.15 9.78 -40.93
N SER A 10 -10.87 10.81 -41.35
CA SER A 10 -10.88 12.11 -40.68
C SER A 10 -11.52 12.04 -39.28
N MET A 11 -12.58 11.24 -39.12
CA MET A 11 -13.24 11.05 -37.84
C MET A 11 -12.34 10.29 -36.85
N LEU A 12 -11.62 9.27 -37.32
CA LEU A 12 -10.65 8.53 -36.51
C LEU A 12 -9.50 9.45 -36.07
N LEU A 13 -9.01 10.31 -36.94
CA LEU A 13 -7.95 11.28 -36.64
C LEU A 13 -8.40 12.28 -35.57
N VAL A 14 -9.62 12.77 -35.64
CA VAL A 14 -10.19 13.70 -34.64
C VAL A 14 -10.33 13.02 -33.30
N VAL A 15 -10.81 11.78 -33.24
CA VAL A 15 -10.93 11.00 -31.98
C VAL A 15 -9.59 10.78 -31.33
N THR A 16 -8.54 10.44 -32.13
CA THR A 16 -7.18 10.24 -31.58
C THR A 16 -6.57 11.55 -31.07
N ILE A 17 -6.79 12.67 -31.75
CA ILE A 17 -6.31 13.99 -31.29
C ILE A 17 -7.03 14.42 -30.00
N VAL A 18 -8.34 14.23 -29.89
CA VAL A 18 -9.10 14.56 -28.68
C VAL A 18 -8.67 13.68 -27.51
N ALA A 19 -8.43 12.38 -27.74
CA ALA A 19 -7.92 11.47 -26.71
C ALA A 19 -6.51 11.87 -26.25
N ALA A 20 -5.62 12.22 -27.19
CA ALA A 20 -4.25 12.65 -26.87
C ALA A 20 -4.23 14.00 -26.12
N LEU A 21 -5.09 14.94 -26.47
CA LEU A 21 -5.25 16.22 -25.77
C LEU A 21 -5.86 16.01 -24.38
N GLY A 22 -6.84 15.11 -24.26
CA GLY A 22 -7.45 14.72 -22.98
C GLY A 22 -6.42 14.09 -22.03
N LEU A 23 -5.62 13.15 -22.52
CA LEU A 23 -4.53 12.52 -21.74
C LEU A 23 -3.46 13.53 -21.33
N LYS A 24 -3.10 14.46 -22.22
CA LYS A 24 -2.12 15.51 -21.92
C LYS A 24 -2.67 16.52 -20.91
N TYR A 25 -3.95 16.87 -21.00
CA TYR A 25 -4.63 17.73 -20.02
C TYR A 25 -4.70 17.04 -18.66
N TYR A 26 -5.11 15.77 -18.61
CA TYR A 26 -5.17 14.96 -17.40
C TYR A 26 -3.77 14.85 -16.74
N SER A 27 -2.75 14.47 -17.51
CA SER A 27 -1.37 14.39 -17.03
C SER A 27 -0.82 15.73 -16.54
N ASN A 28 -1.14 16.85 -17.21
CA ASN A 28 -0.68 18.17 -16.77
C ASN A 28 -1.41 18.72 -15.55
N THR A 29 -2.68 18.35 -15.35
CA THR A 29 -3.48 18.87 -14.25
C THR A 29 -3.30 18.00 -13.00
N TYR A 30 -3.60 16.72 -13.12
CA TYR A 30 -3.52 15.80 -11.98
C TYR A 30 -2.09 15.36 -11.64
N GLY A 31 -1.22 15.22 -12.63
CA GLY A 31 0.19 14.89 -12.37
C GLY A 31 0.95 16.01 -11.65
N LYS A 32 0.57 17.27 -11.85
CA LYS A 32 1.17 18.39 -11.11
C LYS A 32 0.61 18.52 -9.69
N GLU A 33 -0.68 18.25 -9.51
CA GLU A 33 -1.30 18.24 -8.18
C GLU A 33 -0.68 17.14 -7.32
N MET A 34 -0.60 15.90 -7.83
CA MET A 34 0.07 14.80 -7.14
C MET A 34 1.55 15.09 -6.83
N GLN A 35 2.30 15.64 -7.79
CA GLN A 35 3.69 16.02 -7.53
C GLN A 35 3.82 17.16 -6.50
N GLN A 36 2.85 18.07 -6.47
CA GLN A 36 2.85 19.17 -5.51
C GLN A 36 2.49 18.68 -4.10
N GLU A 37 1.58 17.73 -3.97
CA GLU A 37 1.24 17.08 -2.71
C GLU A 37 2.43 16.24 -2.19
N GLN A 38 3.03 15.40 -3.02
CA GLN A 38 4.25 14.66 -2.68
C GLN A 38 5.39 15.58 -2.25
N MET A 39 5.61 16.68 -2.99
CA MET A 39 6.62 17.68 -2.66
C MET A 39 6.31 18.40 -1.34
N SER A 40 5.04 18.54 -0.96
CA SER A 40 4.66 19.16 0.32
C SER A 40 4.96 18.25 1.49
N GLY A 41 4.65 16.95 1.38
CA GLY A 41 4.97 15.94 2.39
C GLY A 41 6.48 15.80 2.61
N LEU A 42 7.26 15.66 1.51
CA LEU A 42 8.73 15.60 1.60
C LEU A 42 9.34 16.88 2.18
N LYS A 43 8.79 18.06 1.86
CA LYS A 43 9.23 19.34 2.47
C LYS A 43 8.88 19.41 3.94
N MET A 44 7.71 18.89 4.35
CA MET A 44 7.30 18.85 5.73
C MET A 44 8.20 17.90 6.54
N LEU A 45 8.50 16.70 6.01
CA LEU A 45 9.45 15.79 6.63
C LEU A 45 10.85 16.41 6.77
N ALA A 46 11.38 17.03 5.70
CA ALA A 46 12.66 17.71 5.74
C ALA A 46 12.68 18.88 6.73
N TYR A 47 11.61 19.67 6.76
CA TYR A 47 11.46 20.75 7.72
C TYR A 47 11.45 20.24 9.16
N ASN A 48 10.70 19.20 9.44
CA ASN A 48 10.60 18.61 10.77
C ASN A 48 11.94 17.96 11.20
N THR A 49 12.66 17.32 10.27
CA THR A 49 14.00 16.75 10.54
C THR A 49 15.03 17.85 10.85
N GLU A 50 14.99 18.99 10.11
CA GLU A 50 15.85 20.14 10.41
C GLU A 50 15.54 20.76 11.79
N GLN A 51 14.27 20.82 12.17
CA GLN A 51 13.85 21.31 13.50
C GLN A 51 14.29 20.35 14.61
N ALA A 52 14.20 19.03 14.39
CA ALA A 52 14.67 18.01 15.33
C ALA A 52 16.19 18.04 15.52
N GLU A 53 16.95 18.32 14.45
CA GLU A 53 18.41 18.51 14.54
C GLU A 53 18.83 19.80 15.27
N MET A 54 17.94 20.81 15.33
CA MET A 54 18.17 22.07 16.04
C MET A 54 17.76 22.04 17.51
N SER A 55 16.95 21.09 17.93
CA SER A 55 16.59 20.92 19.34
C SER A 55 17.56 19.93 19.99
N ASP A 56 18.48 20.42 20.80
CA ASP A 56 19.36 19.61 21.68
C ASP A 56 18.59 18.80 22.74
N GLU A 57 17.27 18.63 22.58
CA GLU A 57 16.40 17.94 23.53
C GLU A 57 15.61 16.81 22.89
N ALA A 58 15.86 15.64 23.40
CA ALA A 58 15.22 14.33 23.19
C ALA A 58 15.70 13.55 21.96
N GLU A 59 16.83 12.86 22.09
CA GLU A 59 17.07 11.59 21.42
C GLU A 59 15.98 10.62 21.90
N PHE A 60 14.94 10.39 21.10
CA PHE A 60 14.09 9.20 21.24
C PHE A 60 14.70 8.08 20.38
N GLU A 61 14.59 6.86 20.87
CA GLU A 61 15.22 5.70 20.22
C GLU A 61 14.46 5.27 18.95
N GLN A 62 13.15 5.60 18.87
CA GLN A 62 12.25 5.21 17.79
C GLN A 62 12.48 6.03 16.52
N GLN A 63 12.05 5.48 15.37
CA GLN A 63 12.29 6.12 14.07
C GLN A 63 11.45 7.38 13.85
N LEU A 64 10.17 7.37 14.24
CA LEU A 64 9.27 8.52 14.15
C LEU A 64 8.50 8.76 15.45
N CYS A 65 8.11 10.02 15.65
CA CYS A 65 7.34 10.44 16.81
C CYS A 65 6.38 11.58 16.44
N ILE A 66 5.15 11.54 16.96
CA ILE A 66 4.18 12.62 16.84
C ILE A 66 3.43 12.81 18.15
N GLU A 67 3.16 14.06 18.50
CA GLU A 67 2.32 14.39 19.63
C GLU A 67 0.87 14.00 19.35
N LEU A 68 0.16 13.45 20.33
CA LEU A 68 -1.24 13.10 20.26
C LEU A 68 -2.12 14.11 20.99
N PRO A 69 -3.41 14.22 20.64
CA PRO A 69 -4.37 14.98 21.45
C PRO A 69 -4.36 14.55 22.92
N GLU A 70 -4.64 15.50 23.82
CA GLU A 70 -4.61 15.28 25.26
C GLU A 70 -5.51 14.09 25.67
N GLY A 71 -4.92 13.09 26.32
CA GLY A 71 -5.63 11.91 26.84
C GLY A 71 -5.87 10.83 25.80
N MET A 72 -5.48 10.98 24.52
CA MET A 72 -5.59 9.95 23.51
C MET A 72 -4.68 8.76 23.81
N THR A 73 -5.20 7.57 23.61
CA THR A 73 -4.49 6.29 23.83
C THR A 73 -4.23 5.57 22.51
N LEU A 74 -3.36 4.55 22.51
CA LEU A 74 -3.04 3.78 21.30
C LEU A 74 -4.28 3.10 20.69
N ASP A 75 -5.22 2.67 21.51
CA ASP A 75 -6.45 2.00 21.03
C ASP A 75 -7.37 2.93 20.22
N GLU A 76 -7.20 4.23 20.32
CA GLU A 76 -7.94 5.24 19.57
C GLU A 76 -7.25 5.61 18.25
N VAL A 77 -5.97 5.31 18.09
CA VAL A 77 -5.21 5.51 16.85
C VAL A 77 -5.43 4.32 15.93
N ILE A 78 -5.83 4.58 14.68
CA ILE A 78 -6.03 3.52 13.70
C ILE A 78 -4.75 3.37 12.88
N VAL A 79 -4.18 2.15 12.89
CA VAL A 79 -2.99 1.83 12.10
C VAL A 79 -3.36 0.72 11.11
N GLU A 80 -3.22 1.01 9.82
CA GLU A 80 -3.44 0.07 8.75
C GLU A 80 -2.14 -0.15 7.96
N ASN A 81 -1.91 -1.39 7.51
CA ASN A 81 -0.73 -1.77 6.74
C ASN A 81 -1.12 -2.53 5.48
N ASP A 82 -1.03 -1.86 4.33
CA ASP A 82 -1.21 -2.49 3.01
C ASP A 82 0.15 -2.99 2.50
N TYR A 83 0.48 -4.23 2.83
CA TYR A 83 1.74 -4.86 2.43
C TYR A 83 1.95 -4.92 0.92
N VAL A 84 0.86 -5.00 0.14
CA VAL A 84 0.91 -5.09 -1.33
C VAL A 84 1.32 -3.76 -1.95
N LYS A 85 0.90 -2.65 -1.34
CA LYS A 85 1.28 -1.29 -1.75
C LYS A 85 2.49 -0.75 -1.00
N GLN A 86 2.97 -1.45 0.03
CA GLN A 86 3.96 -0.96 1.00
C GLN A 86 3.52 0.38 1.63
N LEU A 87 2.24 0.47 1.97
CA LEU A 87 1.62 1.67 2.50
C LEU A 87 1.17 1.44 3.94
N ILE A 88 1.71 2.22 4.85
CA ILE A 88 1.27 2.28 6.24
C ILE A 88 0.44 3.55 6.39
N THR A 89 -0.77 3.41 6.92
CA THR A 89 -1.68 4.51 7.20
C THR A 89 -1.92 4.62 8.70
N ILE A 90 -1.79 5.82 9.23
CA ILE A 90 -2.09 6.13 10.61
C ILE A 90 -3.17 7.21 10.62
N GLU A 91 -4.28 6.94 11.29
CA GLU A 91 -5.33 7.93 11.48
C GLU A 91 -5.41 8.33 12.95
N ILE A 92 -5.31 9.63 13.19
CA ILE A 92 -5.53 10.29 14.48
C ILE A 92 -6.91 10.93 14.37
N PRO A 93 -7.96 10.34 14.97
CA PRO A 93 -9.32 10.83 14.81
C PRO A 93 -9.54 12.16 15.54
N ASP A 94 -10.59 12.87 15.13
CA ASP A 94 -11.10 14.07 15.79
C ASP A 94 -10.10 15.23 15.93
N VAL A 95 -9.13 15.34 15.01
CA VAL A 95 -8.18 16.45 14.94
C VAL A 95 -8.58 17.47 13.86
N GLU A 96 -8.17 18.72 14.03
CA GLU A 96 -8.41 19.79 13.05
C GLU A 96 -7.47 19.67 11.84
N ASP A 97 -7.87 20.23 10.69
CA ASP A 97 -7.11 20.16 9.42
C ASP A 97 -5.67 20.68 9.52
N ASN A 98 -5.40 21.60 10.47
CA ASN A 98 -4.07 22.16 10.71
C ASN A 98 -3.25 21.41 11.77
N TYR A 99 -3.76 20.30 12.30
CA TYR A 99 -3.14 19.57 13.41
C TYR A 99 -1.64 19.30 13.19
N PHE A 100 -1.29 18.78 12.03
CA PHE A 100 0.11 18.45 11.72
C PHE A 100 1.02 19.66 11.49
N LEU A 101 0.46 20.88 11.34
CA LEU A 101 1.25 22.10 11.31
C LEU A 101 1.68 22.54 12.72
N GLU A 102 0.83 22.25 13.70
CA GLU A 102 1.08 22.58 15.12
C GLU A 102 1.83 21.45 15.84
N HIS A 103 1.58 20.21 15.42
CA HIS A 103 2.17 18.98 15.96
C HIS A 103 2.91 18.21 14.85
N PRO A 104 4.13 18.64 14.49
CA PRO A 104 4.88 18.03 13.40
C PRO A 104 5.33 16.60 13.73
N LEU A 105 5.38 15.76 12.70
CA LEU A 105 6.02 14.45 12.79
C LEU A 105 7.54 14.64 12.92
N LEU A 106 8.11 14.09 13.97
CA LEU A 106 9.54 14.18 14.28
C LEU A 106 10.22 12.83 13.97
N GLY A 107 11.52 12.89 13.73
CA GLY A 107 12.34 11.70 13.56
C GLY A 107 12.79 11.46 12.12
N ARG A 108 13.36 10.27 11.88
CA ARG A 108 14.01 9.94 10.63
C ARG A 108 13.94 8.45 10.34
N SER A 109 13.56 8.08 9.12
CA SER A 109 13.70 6.73 8.61
C SER A 109 14.19 6.78 7.16
N ASN A 110 15.24 6.01 6.87
CA ASN A 110 15.77 5.89 5.51
C ASN A 110 14.92 4.96 4.62
N ASN A 111 13.94 4.28 5.21
CA ASN A 111 13.09 3.29 4.56
C ASN A 111 11.80 3.89 3.98
N ILE A 112 11.58 5.19 4.22
CA ILE A 112 10.41 5.93 3.73
C ILE A 112 10.71 6.48 2.33
N ASN A 113 9.90 6.07 1.35
CA ASN A 113 9.95 6.59 -0.01
C ASN A 113 9.12 7.85 -0.18
N ASP A 114 7.96 7.93 0.51
CA ASP A 114 7.04 9.05 0.43
C ASP A 114 6.22 9.17 1.71
N LEU A 115 5.85 10.40 2.05
CA LEU A 115 5.07 10.75 3.24
C LEU A 115 4.02 11.80 2.89
N TYR A 116 2.77 11.50 3.20
CA TYR A 116 1.66 12.44 3.07
C TYR A 116 0.94 12.60 4.41
N MET A 117 0.60 13.82 4.77
CA MET A 117 -0.10 14.13 6.01
C MET A 117 -1.19 15.17 5.75
N ALA A 118 -2.44 14.83 6.01
CA ALA A 118 -3.59 15.72 5.96
C ALA A 118 -4.77 15.15 6.76
N ASP A 119 -5.62 16.02 7.27
CA ASP A 119 -6.92 15.66 7.84
C ASP A 119 -6.85 14.53 8.88
N GLY A 120 -5.87 14.60 9.80
CA GLY A 120 -5.65 13.58 10.83
C GLY A 120 -5.03 12.28 10.31
N ARG A 121 -4.70 12.19 9.02
CA ARG A 121 -4.17 10.98 8.38
C ARG A 121 -2.72 11.15 7.96
N ILE A 122 -1.91 10.15 8.27
CA ILE A 122 -0.52 10.03 7.85
C ILE A 122 -0.43 8.81 6.94
N GLU A 123 0.04 8.99 5.71
CA GLU A 123 0.31 7.92 4.75
C GLU A 123 1.81 7.83 4.52
N ILE A 124 2.38 6.66 4.82
CA ILE A 124 3.82 6.40 4.73
C ILE A 124 4.04 5.32 3.69
N THR A 125 4.62 5.68 2.54
CA THR A 125 5.03 4.71 1.53
C THR A 125 6.45 4.24 1.82
N MET A 126 6.60 2.93 2.04
CA MET A 126 7.86 2.31 2.40
C MET A 126 8.60 1.75 1.17
N ASP A 127 9.90 1.55 1.27
CA ASP A 127 10.73 0.92 0.22
C ASP A 127 10.57 -0.61 0.16
N ALA A 128 10.18 -1.23 1.28
CA ALA A 128 9.90 -2.66 1.41
C ALA A 128 8.67 -2.91 2.30
N VAL A 129 8.40 -4.16 2.65
CA VAL A 129 7.38 -4.52 3.64
C VAL A 129 7.97 -4.35 5.04
N TYR A 130 7.24 -3.64 5.88
CA TYR A 130 7.55 -3.45 7.30
C TYR A 130 6.33 -3.70 8.16
N GLU A 131 6.57 -4.13 9.40
CA GLU A 131 5.57 -4.17 10.46
C GLU A 131 5.73 -2.91 11.31
N PRO A 132 4.73 -2.04 11.38
CA PRO A 132 4.78 -0.88 12.26
C PRO A 132 4.62 -1.31 13.71
N GLU A 133 5.56 -0.97 14.55
CA GLU A 133 5.46 -1.07 16.00
C GLU A 133 5.13 0.33 16.55
N CYS A 134 4.00 0.42 17.26
CA CYS A 134 3.48 1.69 17.76
C CYS A 134 3.38 1.64 19.28
N THR A 135 3.88 2.67 19.94
CA THR A 135 3.74 2.86 21.39
C THR A 135 3.29 4.28 21.70
N VAL A 136 2.52 4.46 22.78
CA VAL A 136 2.15 5.79 23.27
C VAL A 136 2.75 6.01 24.65
N GLU A 137 3.56 7.04 24.79
CA GLU A 137 4.20 7.45 26.02
C GLU A 137 4.21 8.98 26.11
N ASP A 138 3.91 9.52 27.28
CA ASP A 138 3.89 10.96 27.58
C ASP A 138 3.11 11.83 26.56
N GLY A 139 1.97 11.30 26.04
CA GLY A 139 1.13 11.98 25.07
C GLY A 139 1.71 11.99 23.64
N ARG A 140 2.64 11.12 23.35
CA ARG A 140 3.25 10.98 22.02
C ARG A 140 3.10 9.56 21.50
N LEU A 141 2.82 9.45 20.21
CA LEU A 141 2.88 8.21 19.45
C LEU A 141 4.30 8.07 18.90
N TYR A 142 4.93 6.96 19.24
CA TYR A 142 6.22 6.53 18.72
C TYR A 142 6.03 5.40 17.74
N LEU A 143 6.81 5.39 16.67
CA LEU A 143 6.70 4.48 15.54
C LEU A 143 8.07 3.90 15.20
N ASP A 144 8.12 2.58 15.11
CA ASP A 144 9.22 1.83 14.53
C ASP A 144 8.73 0.99 13.35
N PHE A 145 9.62 0.73 12.41
CA PHE A 145 9.35 -0.08 11.23
C PHE A 145 10.30 -1.27 11.22
N LEU A 146 9.77 -2.43 11.61
CA LEU A 146 10.54 -3.65 11.72
C LEU A 146 10.46 -4.48 10.43
N GLN A 147 11.58 -5.01 9.96
CA GLN A 147 11.53 -5.93 8.83
C GLN A 147 10.92 -7.27 9.25
N PRO A 148 10.15 -7.94 8.38
CA PRO A 148 9.57 -9.24 8.72
C PRO A 148 10.59 -10.27 9.21
N GLN A 149 11.82 -10.22 8.69
CA GLN A 149 12.89 -11.14 9.08
C GLN A 149 13.47 -10.87 10.49
N ASP A 150 13.26 -9.67 11.03
CA ASP A 150 13.68 -9.33 12.40
C ASP A 150 12.67 -9.85 13.43
N ILE A 151 11.42 -10.11 12.99
CA ILE A 151 10.32 -10.57 13.83
C ILE A 151 10.11 -12.08 13.70
N TYR A 152 10.17 -12.62 12.47
CA TYR A 152 9.77 -13.98 12.14
C TYR A 152 10.95 -14.86 11.73
N ASP A 153 10.98 -16.10 12.21
CA ASP A 153 11.98 -17.10 11.79
C ASP A 153 11.87 -17.45 10.31
N LYS A 154 10.66 -17.39 9.77
CA LYS A 154 10.36 -17.63 8.36
C LYS A 154 9.30 -16.66 7.88
N VAL A 155 9.43 -16.25 6.62
CA VAL A 155 8.47 -15.40 5.93
C VAL A 155 7.95 -16.13 4.69
N ILE A 156 6.63 -16.19 4.56
CA ILE A 156 5.94 -16.84 3.44
C ILE A 156 5.00 -15.83 2.79
N VAL A 157 5.00 -15.78 1.46
CA VAL A 157 3.99 -15.05 0.69
C VAL A 157 3.07 -16.04 -0.02
N ILE A 158 1.77 -15.85 0.14
CA ILE A 158 0.73 -16.65 -0.52
C ILE A 158 -0.03 -15.76 -1.50
N ASP A 159 -0.02 -16.17 -2.76
CA ASP A 159 -0.70 -15.48 -3.84
C ASP A 159 -1.98 -16.23 -4.23
N ALA A 160 -3.13 -15.56 -4.13
CA ALA A 160 -4.38 -16.05 -4.69
C ALA A 160 -4.50 -15.56 -6.13
N GLY A 161 -4.22 -16.43 -7.10
CA GLY A 161 -4.23 -16.06 -8.51
C GLY A 161 -5.54 -15.46 -8.99
N HIS A 162 -5.48 -14.55 -9.98
CA HIS A 162 -6.62 -13.79 -10.51
C HIS A 162 -7.27 -12.88 -9.46
N GLY A 163 -8.52 -12.40 -9.69
CA GLY A 163 -9.28 -11.57 -8.76
C GLY A 163 -9.97 -10.40 -9.46
N GLY A 164 -10.94 -9.78 -8.80
CA GLY A 164 -11.70 -8.64 -9.31
C GLY A 164 -12.23 -8.89 -10.73
N GLY A 165 -11.82 -8.05 -11.68
CA GLY A 165 -12.18 -8.16 -13.10
C GLY A 165 -11.47 -9.27 -13.88
N ALA A 166 -10.51 -10.00 -13.29
CA ALA A 166 -9.78 -11.11 -13.92
C ALA A 166 -10.27 -12.46 -13.36
N PRO A 167 -11.26 -13.12 -14.00
CA PRO A 167 -11.89 -14.33 -13.45
C PRO A 167 -10.99 -15.58 -13.50
N GLY A 168 -9.94 -15.59 -14.31
CA GLY A 168 -9.23 -16.82 -14.67
C GLY A 168 -10.08 -17.75 -15.53
N ALA A 169 -9.89 -19.05 -15.38
CA ALA A 169 -10.71 -20.05 -16.07
C ALA A 169 -12.16 -20.02 -15.54
N ILE A 170 -13.12 -20.16 -16.46
CA ILE A 170 -14.56 -20.23 -16.13
C ILE A 170 -15.13 -21.55 -16.64
N LYS A 171 -15.75 -22.34 -15.76
CA LYS A 171 -16.45 -23.57 -16.13
C LYS A 171 -17.74 -23.69 -15.34
N GLN A 172 -18.86 -23.86 -16.05
CA GLN A 172 -20.21 -23.99 -15.45
C GLN A 172 -20.58 -22.85 -14.48
N GLY A 173 -20.14 -21.63 -14.76
CA GLY A 173 -20.37 -20.45 -13.91
C GLY A 173 -19.44 -20.31 -12.71
N ILE A 174 -18.56 -21.27 -12.48
CA ILE A 174 -17.53 -21.20 -11.43
C ILE A 174 -16.29 -20.52 -12.00
N MET A 175 -15.77 -19.55 -11.29
CA MET A 175 -14.57 -18.78 -11.67
C MET A 175 -13.35 -19.26 -10.89
N GLU A 176 -12.23 -19.37 -11.56
CA GLU A 176 -10.95 -19.77 -10.94
C GLU A 176 -10.56 -18.84 -9.79
N LYS A 177 -10.77 -17.52 -9.94
CA LYS A 177 -10.47 -16.52 -8.91
C LYS A 177 -11.14 -16.81 -7.57
N ASP A 178 -12.39 -17.32 -7.61
CA ASP A 178 -13.19 -17.59 -6.40
C ASP A 178 -12.68 -18.83 -5.68
N ILE A 179 -12.30 -19.88 -6.45
CA ILE A 179 -11.70 -21.10 -5.90
C ILE A 179 -10.34 -20.77 -5.25
N ASN A 180 -9.48 -20.03 -5.96
CA ASN A 180 -8.16 -19.64 -5.45
C ASN A 180 -8.27 -18.82 -4.18
N LEU A 181 -9.20 -17.87 -4.14
CA LEU A 181 -9.45 -17.05 -2.95
C LEU A 181 -9.97 -17.90 -1.78
N ALA A 182 -10.89 -18.82 -2.04
CA ALA A 182 -11.41 -19.72 -1.00
C ALA A 182 -10.30 -20.58 -0.39
N ILE A 183 -9.43 -21.17 -1.23
CA ILE A 183 -8.28 -21.97 -0.77
C ILE A 183 -7.35 -21.10 0.10
N VAL A 184 -7.04 -19.88 -0.34
CA VAL A 184 -6.15 -18.98 0.42
C VAL A 184 -6.77 -18.54 1.74
N LYS A 185 -8.09 -18.32 1.80
CA LYS A 185 -8.77 -18.00 3.06
C LYS A 185 -8.73 -19.16 4.06
N GLU A 186 -8.96 -20.38 3.60
CA GLU A 186 -8.83 -21.58 4.46
C GLU A 186 -7.38 -21.77 4.94
N LEU A 187 -6.39 -21.55 4.06
CA LEU A 187 -4.98 -21.58 4.46
C LEU A 187 -4.67 -20.52 5.50
N LYS A 188 -5.21 -19.30 5.33
CA LYS A 188 -5.04 -18.21 6.29
C LYS A 188 -5.56 -18.61 7.66
N GLU A 189 -6.77 -19.16 7.76
CA GLU A 189 -7.34 -19.61 9.02
C GLU A 189 -6.49 -20.68 9.73
N ILE A 190 -5.81 -21.54 8.97
CA ILE A 190 -4.94 -22.58 9.52
C ILE A 190 -3.61 -21.97 9.98
N LEU A 191 -3.04 -21.07 9.16
CA LEU A 191 -1.73 -20.48 9.43
C LEU A 191 -1.77 -19.44 10.56
N ASP A 192 -2.85 -18.67 10.67
CA ASP A 192 -3.05 -17.71 11.77
C ASP A 192 -3.21 -18.40 13.14
N LYS A 193 -3.62 -19.67 13.16
CA LYS A 193 -3.71 -20.48 14.38
C LYS A 193 -2.43 -21.22 14.73
N ASN A 194 -1.39 -21.09 13.89
CA ASN A 194 -0.13 -21.79 14.08
C ASN A 194 0.72 -21.01 15.10
N ASP A 195 1.25 -21.73 16.07
CA ASP A 195 2.13 -21.20 17.14
C ASP A 195 3.61 -21.06 16.72
N ARG A 196 3.94 -21.41 15.48
CA ARG A 196 5.29 -21.19 14.93
C ARG A 196 5.50 -19.74 14.60
N ASN A 197 6.72 -19.24 14.82
CA ASN A 197 7.10 -17.87 14.49
C ASN A 197 7.30 -17.69 12.96
N ILE A 198 6.17 -17.63 12.23
CA ILE A 198 6.14 -17.51 10.77
C ILE A 198 5.30 -16.29 10.38
N GLY A 199 5.91 -15.34 9.69
CA GLY A 199 5.20 -14.24 9.02
C GLY A 199 4.57 -14.72 7.73
N VAL A 200 3.25 -14.49 7.55
CA VAL A 200 2.54 -14.88 6.33
C VAL A 200 1.85 -13.68 5.71
N TYR A 201 2.22 -13.36 4.49
CA TYR A 201 1.70 -12.24 3.73
C TYR A 201 0.87 -12.76 2.55
N TYR A 202 -0.22 -12.08 2.25
CA TYR A 202 -1.16 -12.49 1.20
C TYR A 202 -1.24 -11.42 0.13
N THR A 203 -1.20 -11.80 -1.15
CA THR A 203 -1.39 -10.82 -2.24
C THR A 203 -2.81 -10.29 -2.27
N ARG A 204 -3.78 -11.08 -1.82
CA ARG A 204 -5.18 -10.67 -1.59
C ARG A 204 -5.90 -11.65 -0.67
N THR A 205 -6.79 -11.12 0.13
CA THR A 205 -7.75 -11.86 0.96
C THR A 205 -9.20 -11.51 0.61
N GLU A 206 -9.39 -10.67 -0.41
CA GLU A 206 -10.67 -10.22 -0.94
C GLU A 206 -10.72 -10.36 -2.46
N ASP A 207 -11.89 -10.07 -3.07
CA ASP A 207 -12.05 -10.11 -4.53
C ASP A 207 -11.51 -8.84 -5.20
N VAL A 208 -10.23 -8.55 -4.95
CA VAL A 208 -9.45 -7.50 -5.60
C VAL A 208 -8.45 -8.13 -6.57
N ASN A 209 -7.91 -7.33 -7.49
CA ASN A 209 -6.93 -7.80 -8.48
C ASN A 209 -5.62 -6.99 -8.38
N PRO A 210 -4.72 -7.32 -7.46
CA PRO A 210 -3.38 -6.75 -7.47
C PRO A 210 -2.71 -6.97 -8.83
N THR A 211 -1.95 -6.01 -9.30
CA THR A 211 -1.23 -6.14 -10.57
C THR A 211 -0.22 -7.28 -10.51
N PHE A 212 0.16 -7.80 -11.66
CA PHE A 212 1.20 -8.84 -11.73
C PHE A 212 2.52 -8.38 -11.08
N GLU A 213 2.85 -7.11 -11.25
CA GLU A 213 4.04 -6.52 -10.65
C GLU A 213 3.94 -6.48 -9.12
N GLN A 214 2.83 -6.03 -8.56
CA GLN A 214 2.59 -6.03 -7.10
C GLN A 214 2.73 -7.43 -6.50
N ARG A 215 2.13 -8.44 -7.16
CA ARG A 215 2.25 -9.85 -6.71
C ARG A 215 3.70 -10.32 -6.72
N ALA A 216 4.42 -10.08 -7.83
CA ALA A 216 5.80 -10.52 -8.00
C ALA A 216 6.76 -9.81 -7.02
N GLN A 217 6.55 -8.53 -6.77
CA GLN A 217 7.40 -7.73 -5.89
C GLN A 217 7.18 -8.04 -4.41
N LEU A 218 5.95 -8.43 -3.99
CA LEU A 218 5.65 -8.65 -2.58
C LEU A 218 6.61 -9.66 -1.94
N GLY A 219 6.94 -10.75 -2.64
CA GLY A 219 7.88 -11.75 -2.15
C GLY A 219 9.27 -11.18 -1.85
N GLY A 220 9.80 -10.37 -2.76
CA GLY A 220 11.10 -9.72 -2.58
C GLY A 220 11.07 -8.64 -1.49
N LYS A 221 10.04 -7.81 -1.49
CA LYS A 221 9.88 -6.71 -0.53
C LYS A 221 9.60 -7.18 0.90
N ALA A 222 8.94 -8.32 1.07
CA ALA A 222 8.76 -8.97 2.36
C ALA A 222 9.98 -9.82 2.78
N GLY A 223 11.00 -9.98 1.93
CA GLY A 223 12.13 -10.87 2.17
C GLY A 223 11.72 -12.33 2.34
N ALA A 224 10.72 -12.78 1.59
CA ALA A 224 10.09 -14.08 1.77
C ALA A 224 11.05 -15.25 1.50
N ASN A 225 11.05 -16.23 2.40
CA ASN A 225 11.75 -17.50 2.21
C ASN A 225 11.01 -18.40 1.18
N LEU A 226 9.70 -18.21 1.04
CA LEU A 226 8.84 -18.98 0.15
C LEU A 226 7.72 -18.13 -0.42
N PHE A 227 7.49 -18.24 -1.74
CA PHE A 227 6.36 -17.67 -2.44
C PHE A 227 5.51 -18.81 -3.03
N ILE A 228 4.22 -18.84 -2.71
CA ILE A 228 3.27 -19.86 -3.16
C ILE A 228 2.16 -19.17 -3.93
N SER A 229 2.01 -19.47 -5.22
CA SER A 229 0.87 -19.00 -6.01
C SER A 229 -0.15 -20.13 -6.21
N VAL A 230 -1.39 -19.84 -5.87
CA VAL A 230 -2.52 -20.79 -5.94
C VAL A 230 -3.31 -20.51 -7.21
N HIS A 231 -3.36 -21.52 -8.09
CA HIS A 231 -4.15 -21.54 -9.32
C HIS A 231 -4.87 -22.86 -9.48
N SER A 232 -6.10 -22.83 -9.96
CA SER A 232 -6.94 -24.03 -10.20
C SER A 232 -7.25 -24.21 -11.69
N ASN A 233 -6.26 -24.04 -12.56
CA ASN A 233 -6.35 -24.08 -14.02
C ASN A 233 -7.39 -25.09 -14.56
N SER A 234 -8.01 -24.76 -15.70
CA SER A 234 -8.82 -25.72 -16.46
C SER A 234 -8.13 -26.06 -17.78
N THR A 235 -8.20 -27.34 -18.18
CA THR A 235 -7.78 -27.77 -19.51
C THR A 235 -8.99 -27.82 -20.47
N VAL A 236 -8.76 -27.45 -21.73
CA VAL A 236 -9.80 -27.44 -22.76
C VAL A 236 -10.27 -28.87 -23.09
N ASP A 237 -9.45 -29.88 -22.83
CA ASP A 237 -9.63 -31.26 -23.31
C ASP A 237 -10.00 -32.28 -22.23
N GLY A 238 -10.44 -31.90 -21.06
CA GLY A 238 -10.96 -32.83 -20.06
C GLY A 238 -10.05 -34.01 -19.68
N LEU A 239 -8.77 -33.91 -19.95
CA LEU A 239 -7.77 -34.87 -19.48
C LEU A 239 -7.36 -34.45 -18.05
N MET A 240 -7.89 -35.21 -17.10
CA MET A 240 -7.33 -35.25 -15.73
C MET A 240 -6.13 -36.18 -15.73
#